data_882969a73754c818825d983e2e73614c
#
_entry.id   882969a73754c818825d983e2e73614c
#
_cell.length_a   1.000
_cell.length_b   1.000
_cell.length_c   1.000
_cell.angle_alpha   90.00
_cell.angle_beta   90.00
_cell.angle_gamma   90.00
#
_symmetry.space_group_name_H-M   'P 1'
#
loop_
_entity.id
_entity.type
_entity.pdbx_description
1 polymer ?
#
loop_
_entity_poly.entity_id
_entity_poly.type
_entity_poly.pdbx_seq_one_letter_code
_entity_poly.pdbx_strand_id
1 'polypeptide(L)'
;MAQRTVIRNGIVLPLEGRKTYHHPGSVLVEDRAIVAVGSVHEIDDDPRAAGATVVDATGHAVIPGLHNCHLHSGLLRGTAESLSLWDWLRTYVDPAHRALTPEIAAVASLQCYAESLLAGTVSVLDMWRFMEGSADAAASLGIRATLAPYVADETGYDYFESLASNRRLLESRHGVADGRVRAWVGLEHLLYCTPAAFRDAAALAEEFDTGIHTHSSETIWEVQESLRRWGRRPIEVMEQRGILSERTVIAHCVWLDDREIELLAGTATAVSHCPCSNMKLASGPARIGALHAAGVTVGLGSDGEKENNNLDLIEEMKFASLLMKVSTLDPTVGDPWEILAMATLEGARALALDHVSGSLEPGKRADIVTVDLRGLHTTPIHRGADFNVPAHLVFSATGRDVADVWVDGHRLVTGGQLQSGDVAGIRDAAQAAATELFERRAALGDQEPAARA
;
A
#
# COMPACT_ATOMS: atom_id res chain seq x y z
N MET A 1 -21.05 18.12 -21.44
CA MET A 1 -21.63 18.41 -20.11
C MET A 1 -20.79 17.64 -19.13
N ALA A 2 -20.51 18.20 -17.94
CA ALA A 2 -19.81 17.47 -16.88
C ALA A 2 -20.62 16.22 -16.47
N GLN A 3 -19.95 15.10 -16.31
CA GLN A 3 -20.57 13.89 -15.80
C GLN A 3 -20.73 14.03 -14.28
N ARG A 4 -21.93 13.80 -13.75
CA ARG A 4 -22.22 13.92 -12.32
C ARG A 4 -22.75 12.61 -11.77
N THR A 5 -22.28 12.24 -10.58
CA THR A 5 -22.72 11.05 -9.85
C THR A 5 -22.98 11.44 -8.39
N VAL A 6 -24.13 10.99 -7.86
CA VAL A 6 -24.43 11.04 -6.42
C VAL A 6 -24.38 9.64 -5.87
N ILE A 7 -23.43 9.36 -4.96
CA ILE A 7 -23.43 8.17 -4.12
C ILE A 7 -24.31 8.51 -2.92
N ARG A 8 -25.51 7.90 -2.83
CA ARG A 8 -26.59 8.38 -1.97
C ARG A 8 -27.01 7.36 -0.91
N ASN A 9 -27.53 7.85 0.21
CA ASN A 9 -28.12 7.07 1.31
C ASN A 9 -27.13 6.22 2.11
N GLY A 10 -25.83 6.40 1.93
CA GLY A 10 -24.80 5.62 2.63
C GLY A 10 -24.57 6.09 4.08
N ILE A 11 -23.68 5.38 4.75
CA ILE A 11 -23.04 5.81 5.99
C ILE A 11 -21.69 6.39 5.58
N VAL A 12 -21.63 7.71 5.41
CA VAL A 12 -20.43 8.38 4.88
C VAL A 12 -19.50 8.74 6.01
N LEU A 13 -18.25 8.23 5.95
CA LEU A 13 -17.16 8.59 6.85
C LEU A 13 -16.11 9.38 6.05
N PRO A 14 -16.06 10.70 6.19
CA PRO A 14 -15.15 11.55 5.40
C PRO A 14 -13.67 11.29 5.69
N LEU A 15 -13.32 10.88 6.91
CA LEU A 15 -11.94 10.61 7.37
C LEU A 15 -10.99 11.80 7.13
N GLU A 16 -11.49 13.01 7.32
CA GLU A 16 -10.77 14.29 7.16
C GLU A 16 -9.93 14.68 8.39
N GLY A 17 -9.48 13.71 9.18
CA GLY A 17 -8.79 13.92 10.47
C GLY A 17 -9.74 14.14 11.65
N ARG A 18 -11.05 13.96 11.46
CA ARG A 18 -12.08 14.08 12.51
C ARG A 18 -12.89 12.79 12.59
N LYS A 19 -13.44 12.50 13.78
CA LYS A 19 -14.36 11.36 14.01
C LYS A 19 -15.79 11.78 13.65
N THR A 20 -16.02 12.12 12.37
CA THR A 20 -17.31 12.59 11.84
C THR A 20 -17.92 11.59 10.88
N TYR A 21 -19.26 11.59 10.79
CA TYR A 21 -20.00 10.77 9.83
C TYR A 21 -21.34 11.40 9.47
N HIS A 22 -21.87 11.04 8.30
CA HIS A 22 -23.23 11.39 7.86
C HIS A 22 -24.06 10.12 7.66
N HIS A 23 -25.25 10.02 8.29
CA HIS A 23 -26.14 8.87 8.18
C HIS A 23 -27.63 9.25 8.28
N PRO A 24 -28.41 9.20 7.20
CA PRO A 24 -27.97 8.91 5.82
C PRO A 24 -27.13 10.05 5.25
N GLY A 25 -26.07 9.69 4.57
CA GLY A 25 -25.15 10.62 3.93
C GLY A 25 -25.05 10.41 2.42
N SER A 26 -24.46 11.38 1.74
CA SER A 26 -24.21 11.33 0.29
C SER A 26 -22.90 12.01 -0.08
N VAL A 27 -22.32 11.57 -1.21
CA VAL A 27 -21.16 12.18 -1.85
C VAL A 27 -21.55 12.57 -3.27
N LEU A 28 -21.33 13.83 -3.65
CA LEU A 28 -21.53 14.32 -5.01
C LEU A 28 -20.19 14.43 -5.72
N VAL A 29 -20.10 13.78 -6.85
CA VAL A 29 -18.92 13.76 -7.72
C VAL A 29 -19.25 14.46 -9.04
N GLU A 30 -18.35 15.33 -9.51
CA GLU A 30 -18.41 15.94 -10.84
C GLU A 30 -17.12 15.60 -11.59
N ASP A 31 -17.24 14.92 -12.73
CA ASP A 31 -16.12 14.35 -13.49
C ASP A 31 -15.20 13.50 -12.62
N ARG A 32 -14.06 14.04 -12.23
CA ARG A 32 -13.04 13.33 -11.43
C ARG A 32 -13.00 13.78 -9.97
N ALA A 33 -13.75 14.80 -9.57
CA ALA A 33 -13.61 15.46 -8.29
C ALA A 33 -14.83 15.25 -7.38
N ILE A 34 -14.59 15.12 -6.09
CA ILE A 34 -15.61 15.29 -5.06
C ILE A 34 -15.95 16.76 -5.02
N VAL A 35 -17.23 17.11 -5.14
CA VAL A 35 -17.70 18.52 -5.11
C VAL A 35 -18.55 18.83 -3.89
N ALA A 36 -19.16 17.82 -3.25
CA ALA A 36 -19.85 17.98 -1.98
C ALA A 36 -19.93 16.64 -1.22
N VAL A 37 -19.92 16.72 0.11
CA VAL A 37 -20.10 15.61 1.06
C VAL A 37 -21.01 16.11 2.19
N GLY A 38 -22.02 15.34 2.56
CA GLY A 38 -22.94 15.78 3.62
C GLY A 38 -24.09 14.81 3.84
N SER A 39 -25.11 15.28 4.56
CA SER A 39 -26.38 14.56 4.67
C SER A 39 -27.08 14.46 3.31
N VAL A 40 -27.98 13.49 3.17
CA VAL A 40 -28.79 13.34 1.94
C VAL A 40 -29.53 14.64 1.61
N HIS A 41 -30.06 15.36 2.61
CA HIS A 41 -30.80 16.59 2.40
C HIS A 41 -29.90 17.71 1.84
N GLU A 42 -28.72 17.91 2.42
CA GLU A 42 -27.77 18.93 1.95
C GLU A 42 -27.34 18.67 0.50
N ILE A 43 -27.14 17.41 0.11
CA ILE A 43 -26.75 17.06 -1.26
C ILE A 43 -27.93 17.15 -2.23
N ASP A 44 -29.14 16.79 -1.82
CA ASP A 44 -30.35 16.92 -2.65
C ASP A 44 -30.69 18.39 -2.95
N ASP A 45 -30.39 19.29 -2.03
CA ASP A 45 -30.59 20.74 -2.20
C ASP A 45 -29.48 21.41 -3.04
N ASP A 46 -28.35 20.68 -3.30
CA ASP A 46 -27.29 21.21 -4.15
C ASP A 46 -27.73 21.19 -5.64
N PRO A 47 -27.78 22.36 -6.31
CA PRO A 47 -28.23 22.43 -7.70
C PRO A 47 -27.36 21.58 -8.66
N ARG A 48 -26.13 21.25 -8.27
CA ARG A 48 -25.23 20.36 -9.05
C ARG A 48 -25.69 18.91 -9.02
N ALA A 49 -26.47 18.49 -8.02
CA ALA A 49 -27.02 17.13 -7.94
C ALA A 49 -28.17 16.89 -8.94
N ALA A 50 -28.78 17.96 -9.47
CA ALA A 50 -29.88 17.86 -10.42
C ALA A 50 -29.42 17.15 -11.71
N GLY A 51 -30.11 16.05 -12.05
CA GLY A 51 -29.79 15.22 -13.24
C GLY A 51 -28.53 14.36 -13.13
N ALA A 52 -27.92 14.27 -11.95
CA ALA A 52 -26.79 13.36 -11.71
C ALA A 52 -27.23 11.89 -11.77
N THR A 53 -26.33 11.01 -12.18
CA THR A 53 -26.50 9.56 -12.03
C THR A 53 -26.49 9.21 -10.54
N VAL A 54 -27.49 8.46 -10.08
CA VAL A 54 -27.60 8.07 -8.67
C VAL A 54 -27.08 6.64 -8.49
N VAL A 55 -26.16 6.47 -7.55
CA VAL A 55 -25.72 5.16 -7.03
C VAL A 55 -26.26 5.06 -5.60
N ASP A 56 -27.16 4.10 -5.37
CA ASP A 56 -27.73 3.88 -4.03
C ASP A 56 -26.76 3.08 -3.16
N ALA A 57 -26.31 3.70 -2.08
CA ALA A 57 -25.40 3.12 -1.08
C ALA A 57 -26.13 2.76 0.23
N THR A 58 -27.47 2.55 0.18
CA THR A 58 -28.24 2.12 1.36
C THR A 58 -27.64 0.85 1.98
N GLY A 59 -27.31 0.93 3.28
CA GLY A 59 -26.69 -0.17 4.01
C GLY A 59 -25.19 -0.35 3.76
N HIS A 60 -24.54 0.58 3.06
CA HIS A 60 -23.08 0.57 2.83
C HIS A 60 -22.41 1.69 3.63
N ALA A 61 -21.20 1.42 4.11
CA ALA A 61 -20.26 2.49 4.44
C ALA A 61 -19.70 3.09 3.15
N VAL A 62 -19.53 4.41 3.12
CA VAL A 62 -18.86 5.15 2.04
C VAL A 62 -17.65 5.81 2.64
N ILE A 63 -16.46 5.37 2.23
CA ILE A 63 -15.17 5.80 2.78
C ILE A 63 -14.22 6.24 1.66
N PRO A 64 -13.15 6.98 1.97
CA PRO A 64 -12.05 7.17 1.01
C PRO A 64 -11.47 5.83 0.58
N GLY A 65 -10.91 5.79 -0.62
CA GLY A 65 -10.15 4.63 -1.08
C GLY A 65 -8.95 4.32 -0.19
N LEU A 66 -8.59 3.05 -0.10
CA LEU A 66 -7.46 2.59 0.71
C LEU A 66 -6.13 2.76 -0.04
N HIS A 67 -5.08 3.12 0.70
CA HIS A 67 -3.72 3.34 0.18
C HIS A 67 -2.77 2.29 0.73
N ASN A 68 -2.26 1.40 -0.14
CA ASN A 68 -1.27 0.40 0.21
C ASN A 68 0.14 1.00 0.08
N CYS A 69 0.78 1.26 1.22
CA CYS A 69 2.06 1.95 1.30
C CYS A 69 3.28 1.04 1.11
N HIS A 70 3.06 -0.25 0.88
CA HIS A 70 4.13 -1.21 0.58
C HIS A 70 3.54 -2.49 0.00
N LEU A 71 3.98 -2.82 -1.20
CA LEU A 71 3.60 -4.01 -1.94
C LEU A 71 4.82 -4.57 -2.70
N HIS A 72 4.88 -5.88 -2.86
CA HIS A 72 5.68 -6.54 -3.87
C HIS A 72 4.76 -7.34 -4.77
N SER A 73 4.66 -6.96 -6.03
CA SER A 73 4.05 -7.81 -7.02
C SER A 73 4.79 -9.15 -7.09
N GLY A 74 4.09 -10.27 -7.32
CA GLY A 74 4.71 -11.58 -7.34
C GLY A 74 3.77 -12.71 -7.73
N LEU A 75 4.34 -13.91 -7.86
CA LEU A 75 3.65 -15.18 -8.16
C LEU A 75 4.17 -16.31 -7.27
N LEU A 76 4.57 -16.00 -6.02
CA LEU A 76 5.18 -16.93 -5.06
C LEU A 76 4.28 -17.20 -3.84
N ARG A 77 2.98 -16.92 -3.94
CA ARG A 77 2.01 -17.14 -2.85
C ARG A 77 2.07 -18.59 -2.34
N GLY A 78 2.07 -18.75 -1.02
CA GLY A 78 2.13 -20.08 -0.39
C GLY A 78 3.54 -20.70 -0.35
N THR A 79 4.62 -19.92 -0.45
CA THR A 79 5.99 -20.42 -0.41
C THR A 79 6.77 -20.08 0.87
N ALA A 80 6.28 -19.13 1.69
CA ALA A 80 7.00 -18.62 2.87
C ALA A 80 6.59 -19.28 4.21
N GLU A 81 5.88 -20.41 4.16
CA GLU A 81 5.05 -20.88 5.27
C GLU A 81 5.81 -21.44 6.48
N SER A 82 7.07 -21.85 6.34
CA SER A 82 7.82 -22.52 7.41
C SER A 82 9.31 -22.24 7.37
N LEU A 83 9.71 -21.09 6.83
CA LEU A 83 11.10 -20.69 6.71
C LEU A 83 11.34 -19.37 7.45
N SER A 84 12.55 -19.18 7.99
CA SER A 84 12.98 -17.84 8.42
C SER A 84 13.03 -16.90 7.22
N LEU A 85 12.91 -15.58 7.45
CA LEU A 85 12.99 -14.58 6.36
C LEU A 85 14.19 -14.82 5.45
N TRP A 86 15.39 -14.94 6.02
CA TRP A 86 16.62 -15.06 5.23
C TRP A 86 16.76 -16.42 4.52
N ASP A 87 16.28 -17.51 5.11
CA ASP A 87 16.24 -18.82 4.45
C ASP A 87 15.24 -18.86 3.31
N TRP A 88 14.07 -18.22 3.50
CA TRP A 88 13.05 -18.10 2.47
C TRP A 88 13.51 -17.23 1.31
N LEU A 89 14.10 -16.06 1.57
CA LEU A 89 14.67 -15.20 0.53
C LEU A 89 15.68 -16.00 -0.31
N ARG A 90 16.60 -16.71 0.32
CA ARG A 90 17.63 -17.50 -0.36
C ARG A 90 17.05 -18.68 -1.15
N THR A 91 16.04 -19.35 -0.60
CA THR A 91 15.54 -20.62 -1.18
C THR A 91 14.49 -20.38 -2.26
N TYR A 92 13.64 -19.37 -2.09
CA TYR A 92 12.51 -19.12 -3.00
C TYR A 92 12.61 -17.81 -3.78
N VAL A 93 12.89 -16.69 -3.11
CA VAL A 93 12.79 -15.37 -3.71
C VAL A 93 13.96 -15.10 -4.65
N ASP A 94 15.21 -15.23 -4.17
CA ASP A 94 16.39 -14.99 -5.00
C ASP A 94 16.41 -15.86 -6.28
N PRO A 95 16.16 -17.19 -6.22
CA PRO A 95 16.09 -18.00 -7.43
C PRO A 95 14.93 -17.63 -8.36
N ALA A 96 13.77 -17.22 -7.82
CA ALA A 96 12.65 -16.78 -8.63
C ALA A 96 12.96 -15.43 -9.32
N HIS A 97 13.59 -14.49 -8.61
CA HIS A 97 14.03 -13.23 -9.19
C HIS A 97 15.06 -13.42 -10.32
N ARG A 98 15.96 -14.42 -10.21
CA ARG A 98 16.90 -14.77 -11.31
C ARG A 98 16.19 -15.35 -12.53
N ALA A 99 15.08 -16.06 -12.32
CA ALA A 99 14.27 -16.66 -13.38
C ALA A 99 13.24 -15.71 -14.01
N LEU A 100 12.97 -14.57 -13.38
CA LEU A 100 11.91 -13.64 -13.76
C LEU A 100 12.19 -13.00 -15.14
N THR A 101 11.13 -12.86 -15.94
CA THR A 101 11.18 -12.10 -17.21
C THR A 101 10.26 -10.88 -17.12
N PRO A 102 10.43 -9.88 -18.02
CA PRO A 102 9.51 -8.73 -18.10
C PRO A 102 8.04 -9.13 -18.25
N GLU A 103 7.75 -10.16 -19.03
CA GLU A 103 6.39 -10.64 -19.30
C GLU A 103 5.76 -11.26 -18.05
N ILE A 104 6.52 -12.11 -17.33
CA ILE A 104 6.06 -12.72 -16.06
C ILE A 104 5.86 -11.62 -15.02
N ALA A 105 6.77 -10.66 -14.93
CA ALA A 105 6.67 -9.54 -13.99
C ALA A 105 5.43 -8.67 -14.24
N ALA A 106 5.10 -8.40 -15.51
CA ALA A 106 3.91 -7.64 -15.88
C ALA A 106 2.61 -8.35 -15.50
N VAL A 107 2.54 -9.67 -15.72
CA VAL A 107 1.38 -10.49 -15.31
C VAL A 107 1.23 -10.53 -13.80
N ALA A 108 2.33 -10.61 -13.04
CA ALA A 108 2.32 -10.54 -11.58
C ALA A 108 1.70 -9.22 -11.09
N SER A 109 2.15 -8.09 -11.63
CA SER A 109 1.58 -6.78 -11.27
C SER A 109 0.12 -6.65 -11.66
N LEU A 110 -0.28 -7.15 -12.82
CA LEU A 110 -1.68 -7.12 -13.27
C LEU A 110 -2.59 -7.88 -12.29
N GLN A 111 -2.17 -9.08 -11.84
CA GLN A 111 -2.92 -9.86 -10.83
C GLN A 111 -2.99 -9.11 -9.49
N CYS A 112 -1.86 -8.64 -8.97
CA CYS A 112 -1.80 -7.99 -7.67
C CYS A 112 -2.62 -6.70 -7.64
N TYR A 113 -2.60 -5.91 -8.70
CA TYR A 113 -3.37 -4.66 -8.76
C TYR A 113 -4.88 -4.92 -8.94
N ALA A 114 -5.26 -5.96 -9.69
CA ALA A 114 -6.66 -6.37 -9.80
C ALA A 114 -7.21 -6.86 -8.45
N GLU A 115 -6.44 -7.68 -7.71
CA GLU A 115 -6.80 -8.12 -6.35
C GLU A 115 -6.92 -6.94 -5.39
N SER A 116 -5.96 -6.02 -5.40
CA SER A 116 -5.98 -4.80 -4.59
C SER A 116 -7.22 -3.94 -4.85
N LEU A 117 -7.58 -3.71 -6.12
CA LEU A 117 -8.81 -2.98 -6.49
C LEU A 117 -10.07 -3.66 -5.96
N LEU A 118 -10.17 -4.98 -6.11
CA LEU A 118 -11.33 -5.75 -5.63
C LEU A 118 -11.47 -5.69 -4.10
N ALA A 119 -10.37 -5.46 -3.38
CA ALA A 119 -10.34 -5.28 -1.93
C ALA A 119 -10.42 -3.80 -1.47
N GLY A 120 -10.71 -2.85 -2.37
CA GLY A 120 -10.91 -1.43 -2.02
C GLY A 120 -9.65 -0.58 -2.03
N THR A 121 -8.50 -1.11 -2.44
CA THR A 121 -7.27 -0.34 -2.58
C THR A 121 -7.28 0.46 -3.87
N VAL A 122 -7.09 1.77 -3.77
CA VAL A 122 -7.09 2.71 -4.91
C VAL A 122 -5.68 3.13 -5.32
N SER A 123 -4.71 2.92 -4.44
CA SER A 123 -3.31 3.31 -4.66
C SER A 123 -2.36 2.30 -4.01
N VAL A 124 -1.29 1.96 -4.72
CA VAL A 124 -0.23 1.06 -4.25
C VAL A 124 1.14 1.74 -4.37
N LEU A 125 2.04 1.47 -3.41
CA LEU A 125 3.48 1.66 -3.56
C LEU A 125 4.10 0.29 -3.76
N ASP A 126 4.43 -0.04 -5.01
CA ASP A 126 4.93 -1.34 -5.41
C ASP A 126 6.45 -1.31 -5.61
N MET A 127 7.16 -2.19 -4.95
CA MET A 127 8.58 -2.42 -5.16
C MET A 127 8.78 -3.74 -5.89
N TRP A 128 9.08 -3.66 -7.19
CA TRP A 128 9.16 -4.83 -8.06
C TRP A 128 10.25 -4.69 -9.12
N ARG A 129 10.31 -5.64 -10.06
CA ARG A 129 11.26 -5.65 -11.17
C ARG A 129 10.54 -5.47 -12.50
N PHE A 130 11.26 -4.97 -13.51
CA PHE A 130 10.73 -4.73 -14.86
C PHE A 130 9.45 -3.89 -14.85
N MET A 131 9.48 -2.78 -14.11
CA MET A 131 8.27 -2.04 -13.73
C MET A 131 7.61 -1.25 -14.87
N GLU A 132 8.15 -1.25 -16.07
CA GLU A 132 7.45 -0.77 -17.25
C GLU A 132 6.14 -1.54 -17.47
N GLY A 133 6.17 -2.87 -17.29
CA GLY A 133 4.98 -3.72 -17.32
C GLY A 133 4.01 -3.44 -16.19
N SER A 134 4.51 -3.12 -14.99
CA SER A 134 3.68 -2.68 -13.86
C SER A 134 2.97 -1.36 -14.15
N ALA A 135 3.66 -0.41 -14.81
CA ALA A 135 3.06 0.86 -15.24
C ALA A 135 1.92 0.64 -16.23
N ASP A 136 2.10 -0.27 -17.19
CA ASP A 136 1.08 -0.60 -18.20
C ASP A 136 -0.11 -1.33 -17.54
N ALA A 137 0.13 -2.24 -16.58
CA ALA A 137 -0.91 -2.90 -15.79
C ALA A 137 -1.73 -1.89 -14.99
N ALA A 138 -1.08 -0.98 -14.26
CA ALA A 138 -1.76 0.06 -13.48
C ALA A 138 -2.59 1.00 -14.37
N ALA A 139 -2.03 1.43 -15.51
CA ALA A 139 -2.73 2.28 -16.47
C ALA A 139 -3.97 1.59 -17.05
N SER A 140 -3.86 0.29 -17.39
CA SER A 140 -4.96 -0.49 -17.96
C SER A 140 -6.10 -0.73 -16.97
N LEU A 141 -5.76 -1.03 -15.70
CA LEU A 141 -6.75 -1.24 -14.64
C LEU A 141 -7.33 0.05 -14.07
N GLY A 142 -6.63 1.17 -14.25
CA GLY A 142 -7.05 2.48 -13.75
C GLY A 142 -6.65 2.77 -12.30
N ILE A 143 -5.94 1.87 -11.63
CA ILE A 143 -5.44 2.07 -10.25
C ILE A 143 -4.34 3.14 -10.22
N ARG A 144 -4.14 3.81 -9.06
CA ARG A 144 -2.93 4.60 -8.82
C ARG A 144 -1.78 3.69 -8.44
N ALA A 145 -0.62 3.89 -9.03
CA ALA A 145 0.58 3.14 -8.67
C ALA A 145 1.79 4.08 -8.54
N THR A 146 2.49 3.95 -7.44
CA THR A 146 3.83 4.50 -7.24
C THR A 146 4.81 3.34 -7.34
N LEU A 147 5.71 3.40 -8.31
CA LEU A 147 6.58 2.29 -8.72
C LEU A 147 8.01 2.56 -8.28
N ALA A 148 8.54 1.71 -7.40
CA ALA A 148 9.88 1.81 -6.86
C ALA A 148 10.69 0.54 -7.22
N PRO A 149 11.59 0.58 -8.21
CA PRO A 149 12.33 -0.61 -8.63
C PRO A 149 13.19 -1.22 -7.52
N TYR A 150 13.32 -2.54 -7.51
CA TYR A 150 14.19 -3.31 -6.61
C TYR A 150 15.67 -3.07 -6.94
N VAL A 151 16.23 -1.95 -6.53
CA VAL A 151 17.64 -1.63 -6.78
C VAL A 151 18.54 -2.23 -5.72
N ALA A 152 19.57 -2.97 -6.17
CA ALA A 152 20.66 -3.47 -5.34
C ALA A 152 21.96 -3.44 -6.15
N ASP A 153 23.09 -3.11 -5.51
CA ASP A 153 24.39 -2.99 -6.16
C ASP A 153 25.56 -3.64 -5.37
N GLU A 154 25.26 -4.30 -4.26
CA GLU A 154 26.25 -5.11 -3.57
C GLU A 154 26.58 -6.38 -4.38
N THR A 155 27.81 -6.90 -4.21
CA THR A 155 28.28 -8.07 -4.95
C THR A 155 27.35 -9.27 -4.74
N GLY A 156 26.94 -9.90 -5.85
CA GLY A 156 26.06 -11.07 -5.85
C GLY A 156 24.58 -10.77 -6.10
N TYR A 157 24.22 -9.49 -6.23
CA TYR A 157 22.86 -9.05 -6.52
C TYR A 157 22.69 -8.49 -7.95
N ASP A 158 23.48 -8.98 -8.91
CA ASP A 158 23.52 -8.59 -10.32
C ASP A 158 22.20 -8.86 -11.08
N TYR A 159 21.27 -9.59 -10.49
CA TYR A 159 19.93 -9.85 -11.02
C TYR A 159 18.86 -8.85 -10.55
N PHE A 160 19.20 -7.93 -9.66
CA PHE A 160 18.32 -6.84 -9.26
C PHE A 160 18.33 -5.70 -10.30
N GLU A 161 17.47 -4.70 -10.06
CA GLU A 161 17.46 -3.47 -10.84
C GLU A 161 18.65 -2.57 -10.48
N SER A 162 18.95 -1.60 -11.35
CA SER A 162 19.97 -0.59 -11.11
C SER A 162 19.37 0.81 -11.03
N LEU A 163 20.09 1.77 -10.47
CA LEU A 163 19.69 3.19 -10.54
C LEU A 163 19.56 3.70 -11.98
N ALA A 164 20.30 3.10 -12.92
CA ALA A 164 20.16 3.43 -14.34
C ALA A 164 18.83 2.94 -14.93
N SER A 165 18.35 1.74 -14.54
CA SER A 165 17.00 1.27 -14.92
C SER A 165 15.91 2.08 -14.21
N ASN A 166 16.11 2.45 -12.94
CA ASN A 166 15.19 3.32 -12.21
C ASN A 166 15.06 4.71 -12.89
N ARG A 167 16.18 5.30 -13.32
CA ARG A 167 16.17 6.56 -14.12
C ARG A 167 15.32 6.42 -15.38
N ARG A 168 15.51 5.34 -16.16
CA ARG A 168 14.70 5.10 -17.37
C ARG A 168 13.21 5.00 -17.05
N LEU A 169 12.84 4.36 -15.95
CA LEU A 169 11.44 4.29 -15.50
C LEU A 169 10.91 5.70 -15.15
N LEU A 170 11.69 6.51 -14.42
CA LEU A 170 11.34 7.90 -14.12
C LEU A 170 11.13 8.72 -15.40
N GLU A 171 12.06 8.64 -16.36
CA GLU A 171 11.97 9.36 -17.62
C GLU A 171 10.78 8.95 -18.50
N SER A 172 10.41 7.65 -18.48
CA SER A 172 9.43 7.11 -19.42
C SER A 172 8.02 6.94 -18.83
N ARG A 173 7.88 6.77 -17.50
CA ARG A 173 6.62 6.37 -16.87
C ARG A 173 6.13 7.30 -15.76
N HIS A 174 6.97 8.20 -15.23
CA HIS A 174 6.52 9.14 -14.21
C HIS A 174 5.47 10.10 -14.76
N GLY A 175 4.30 10.16 -14.11
CA GLY A 175 3.19 11.04 -14.49
C GLY A 175 2.28 10.52 -15.61
N VAL A 176 2.50 9.31 -16.15
CA VAL A 176 1.58 8.74 -17.15
C VAL A 176 0.21 8.39 -16.58
N ALA A 177 -0.75 8.05 -17.42
CA ALA A 177 -2.14 7.77 -17.05
C ALA A 177 -2.78 8.92 -16.24
N ASP A 178 -2.62 10.16 -16.73
CA ASP A 178 -3.11 11.38 -16.06
C ASP A 178 -2.56 11.58 -14.62
N GLY A 179 -1.31 11.19 -14.38
CA GLY A 179 -0.65 11.29 -13.07
C GLY A 179 -0.99 10.17 -12.08
N ARG A 180 -1.77 9.15 -12.48
CA ARG A 180 -2.05 8.01 -11.62
C ARG A 180 -0.85 7.07 -11.47
N VAL A 181 0.02 6.98 -12.47
CA VAL A 181 1.27 6.21 -12.40
C VAL A 181 2.42 7.16 -12.12
N ARG A 182 3.14 6.91 -11.03
CA ARG A 182 4.33 7.65 -10.63
C ARG A 182 5.49 6.68 -10.45
N ALA A 183 6.71 7.13 -10.70
CA ALA A 183 7.90 6.38 -10.37
C ALA A 183 8.63 7.07 -9.21
N TRP A 184 9.09 6.27 -8.26
CA TRP A 184 9.96 6.66 -7.15
C TRP A 184 11.31 5.97 -7.27
N VAL A 185 12.28 6.41 -6.50
CA VAL A 185 13.55 5.72 -6.39
C VAL A 185 13.40 4.57 -5.40
N GLY A 186 13.72 3.37 -5.85
CA GLY A 186 13.73 2.18 -5.01
C GLY A 186 15.15 1.82 -4.58
N LEU A 187 15.31 1.42 -3.31
CA LEU A 187 16.49 0.75 -2.79
C LEU A 187 16.02 -0.47 -2.03
N GLU A 188 16.48 -1.66 -2.40
CA GLU A 188 15.94 -2.87 -1.78
C GLU A 188 16.13 -2.85 -0.27
N HIS A 189 17.36 -2.74 0.21
CA HIS A 189 17.64 -2.80 1.62
C HIS A 189 19.04 -2.23 1.94
N LEU A 190 19.25 -1.80 3.18
CA LEU A 190 20.52 -1.26 3.66
C LEU A 190 21.72 -2.22 3.44
N LEU A 191 21.47 -3.54 3.53
CA LEU A 191 22.50 -4.58 3.37
C LEU A 191 22.74 -4.98 1.90
N TYR A 192 21.88 -4.56 0.98
CA TYR A 192 21.95 -4.90 -0.45
C TYR A 192 22.51 -3.75 -1.29
N CYS A 193 22.67 -2.56 -0.69
CA CYS A 193 23.08 -1.36 -1.40
C CYS A 193 24.35 -0.76 -0.80
N THR A 194 25.29 -0.39 -1.68
CA THR A 194 26.51 0.30 -1.29
C THR A 194 26.22 1.74 -0.79
N PRO A 195 27.14 2.36 -0.02
CA PRO A 195 27.00 3.78 0.33
C PRO A 195 26.91 4.70 -0.89
N ALA A 196 27.45 4.29 -2.05
CA ALA A 196 27.34 5.05 -3.29
C ALA A 196 25.92 5.03 -3.83
N ALA A 197 25.27 3.84 -3.86
CA ALA A 197 23.88 3.72 -4.31
C ALA A 197 22.92 4.62 -3.51
N PHE A 198 23.10 4.75 -2.20
CA PHE A 198 22.28 5.65 -1.36
C PHE A 198 22.44 7.11 -1.76
N ARG A 199 23.70 7.60 -1.95
CA ARG A 199 23.94 8.97 -2.39
C ARG A 199 23.37 9.26 -3.77
N ASP A 200 23.57 8.33 -4.69
CA ASP A 200 23.11 8.46 -6.07
C ASP A 200 21.57 8.36 -6.14
N ALA A 201 20.95 7.55 -5.28
CA ALA A 201 19.48 7.48 -5.12
C ALA A 201 18.91 8.80 -4.59
N ALA A 202 19.53 9.40 -3.57
CA ALA A 202 19.11 10.71 -3.06
C ALA A 202 19.21 11.79 -4.15
N ALA A 203 20.31 11.83 -4.90
CA ALA A 203 20.49 12.76 -6.01
C ALA A 203 19.47 12.54 -7.15
N LEU A 204 19.16 11.28 -7.46
CA LEU A 204 18.15 10.92 -8.45
C LEU A 204 16.74 11.35 -8.02
N ALA A 205 16.39 11.15 -6.77
CA ALA A 205 15.10 11.57 -6.22
C ALA A 205 14.95 13.10 -6.23
N GLU A 206 16.02 13.83 -5.91
CA GLU A 206 16.04 15.29 -5.98
C GLU A 206 15.91 15.79 -7.43
N GLU A 207 16.64 15.19 -8.38
CA GLU A 207 16.61 15.57 -9.82
C GLU A 207 15.20 15.45 -10.42
N PHE A 208 14.46 14.40 -10.05
CA PHE A 208 13.12 14.14 -10.58
C PHE A 208 11.99 14.64 -9.67
N ASP A 209 12.31 15.34 -8.58
CA ASP A 209 11.33 15.81 -7.57
C ASP A 209 10.40 14.70 -7.08
N THR A 210 10.96 13.52 -6.78
CA THR A 210 10.22 12.29 -6.45
C THR A 210 10.62 11.72 -5.08
N GLY A 211 9.99 10.61 -4.67
CA GLY A 211 10.24 9.96 -3.38
C GLY A 211 11.25 8.81 -3.45
N ILE A 212 11.60 8.31 -2.27
CA ILE A 212 12.44 7.12 -2.07
C ILE A 212 11.66 6.07 -1.29
N HIS A 213 11.79 4.80 -1.68
CA HIS A 213 11.24 3.68 -0.95
C HIS A 213 12.30 2.62 -0.66
N THR A 214 12.28 2.06 0.57
CA THR A 214 13.21 1.02 1.02
C THR A 214 12.65 0.27 2.23
N HIS A 215 13.31 -0.82 2.64
CA HIS A 215 13.04 -1.56 3.87
C HIS A 215 14.05 -1.20 4.94
N SER A 216 13.65 -1.26 6.22
CA SER A 216 14.59 -1.16 7.34
C SER A 216 14.03 -1.71 8.65
N SER A 217 14.98 -2.18 9.47
CA SER A 217 14.73 -2.60 10.86
C SER A 217 13.61 -3.63 10.98
N GLU A 218 13.46 -4.49 9.97
CA GLU A 218 12.43 -5.51 9.94
C GLU A 218 12.71 -6.60 10.97
N THR A 219 13.96 -7.10 11.02
CA THR A 219 14.37 -8.16 11.95
C THR A 219 15.45 -7.69 12.91
N ILE A 220 15.49 -8.30 14.10
CA ILE A 220 16.57 -8.01 15.07
C ILE A 220 17.95 -8.37 14.51
N TRP A 221 18.05 -9.37 13.62
CA TRP A 221 19.31 -9.73 12.96
C TRP A 221 19.84 -8.58 12.09
N GLU A 222 18.98 -7.89 11.35
CA GLU A 222 19.37 -6.72 10.57
C GLU A 222 19.99 -5.62 11.45
N VAL A 223 19.36 -5.34 12.59
CA VAL A 223 19.87 -4.35 13.54
C VAL A 223 21.26 -4.77 14.06
N GLN A 224 21.42 -6.05 14.42
CA GLN A 224 22.72 -6.59 14.88
C GLN A 224 23.78 -6.53 13.79
N GLU A 225 23.42 -6.83 12.55
CA GLU A 225 24.34 -6.77 11.41
C GLU A 225 24.74 -5.33 11.07
N SER A 226 23.82 -4.37 11.16
CA SER A 226 24.11 -2.94 11.02
C SER A 226 25.09 -2.46 12.09
N LEU A 227 24.86 -2.82 13.34
CA LEU A 227 25.78 -2.51 14.44
C LEU A 227 27.17 -3.13 14.23
N ARG A 228 27.22 -4.37 13.73
CA ARG A 228 28.49 -5.07 13.44
C ARG A 228 29.26 -4.40 12.30
N ARG A 229 28.57 -4.02 11.20
CA ARG A 229 29.22 -3.43 10.01
C ARG A 229 29.60 -1.98 10.20
N TRP A 230 28.71 -1.19 10.80
CA TRP A 230 28.84 0.29 10.81
C TRP A 230 28.89 0.90 12.22
N GLY A 231 28.72 0.10 13.28
CA GLY A 231 28.66 0.61 14.66
C GLY A 231 27.44 1.48 14.96
N ARG A 232 26.41 1.41 14.12
CA ARG A 232 25.17 2.21 14.19
C ARG A 232 23.97 1.38 13.84
N ARG A 233 22.80 1.81 14.31
CA ARG A 233 21.52 1.22 13.98
C ARG A 233 21.06 1.57 12.56
N PRO A 234 20.15 0.82 11.92
CA PRO A 234 19.82 1.00 10.50
C PRO A 234 19.37 2.41 10.13
N ILE A 235 18.45 3.03 10.88
CA ILE A 235 17.93 4.37 10.57
C ILE A 235 19.03 5.44 10.75
N GLU A 236 19.93 5.29 11.73
CA GLU A 236 21.08 6.19 11.89
C GLU A 236 22.04 6.11 10.70
N VAL A 237 22.22 4.91 10.12
CA VAL A 237 23.03 4.73 8.90
C VAL A 237 22.34 5.38 7.71
N MET A 238 21.02 5.24 7.58
CA MET A 238 20.24 5.87 6.51
C MET A 238 20.26 7.40 6.60
N GLU A 239 20.20 7.96 7.83
CA GLU A 239 20.38 9.39 8.05
C GLU A 239 21.74 9.86 7.51
N GLN A 240 22.83 9.17 7.89
CA GLN A 240 24.18 9.49 7.40
C GLN A 240 24.33 9.39 5.89
N ARG A 241 23.56 8.52 5.24
CA ARG A 241 23.54 8.34 3.78
C ARG A 241 22.62 9.33 3.07
N GLY A 242 21.86 10.16 3.82
CA GLY A 242 21.10 11.29 3.31
C GLY A 242 19.79 10.94 2.61
N ILE A 243 19.18 9.79 2.92
CA ILE A 243 17.92 9.38 2.29
C ILE A 243 16.67 9.65 3.13
N LEU A 244 16.82 10.05 4.40
CA LEU A 244 15.66 10.40 5.23
C LEU A 244 15.09 11.76 4.85
N SER A 245 13.83 11.82 4.50
CA SER A 245 13.12 13.05 4.11
C SER A 245 11.61 12.87 4.18
N GLU A 246 10.85 13.95 4.05
CA GLU A 246 9.39 13.96 3.95
C GLU A 246 8.85 13.17 2.73
N ARG A 247 9.69 12.80 1.77
CA ARG A 247 9.37 12.00 0.59
C ARG A 247 9.96 10.60 0.66
N THR A 248 10.35 10.15 1.84
CA THR A 248 10.86 8.79 2.05
C THR A 248 9.84 7.96 2.81
N VAL A 249 9.56 6.76 2.29
CA VAL A 249 8.76 5.73 2.96
C VAL A 249 9.63 4.53 3.24
N ILE A 250 9.68 4.12 4.52
CA ILE A 250 10.44 2.94 4.95
C ILE A 250 9.45 1.85 5.41
N ALA A 251 9.54 0.68 4.80
CA ALA A 251 8.71 -0.47 5.18
C ALA A 251 9.19 -1.12 6.48
N HIS A 252 8.26 -1.71 7.21
CA HIS A 252 8.38 -2.48 8.45
C HIS A 252 8.73 -1.65 9.68
N CYS A 253 9.95 -1.17 9.85
CA CYS A 253 10.39 -0.40 11.02
C CYS A 253 10.02 -1.05 12.36
N VAL A 254 10.19 -2.38 12.47
CA VAL A 254 9.78 -3.18 13.65
C VAL A 254 10.69 -2.92 14.84
N TRP A 255 12.02 -2.98 14.63
CA TRP A 255 13.02 -2.96 15.69
C TRP A 255 13.66 -1.58 15.87
N LEU A 256 12.83 -0.53 16.00
CA LEU A 256 13.30 0.83 16.27
C LEU A 256 13.55 1.07 17.76
N ASP A 257 14.58 1.85 18.07
CA ASP A 257 14.71 2.49 19.39
C ASP A 257 14.15 3.94 19.39
N ASP A 258 14.19 4.61 20.54
CA ASP A 258 13.63 5.95 20.67
C ASP A 258 14.40 6.98 19.83
N ARG A 259 15.71 6.80 19.67
CA ARG A 259 16.55 7.69 18.86
C ARG A 259 16.19 7.59 17.37
N GLU A 260 15.97 6.37 16.88
CA GLU A 260 15.55 6.15 15.49
C GLU A 260 14.15 6.73 15.21
N ILE A 261 13.23 6.63 16.18
CA ILE A 261 11.90 7.25 16.09
C ILE A 261 12.04 8.79 16.03
N GLU A 262 12.91 9.40 16.87
CA GLU A 262 13.20 10.85 16.82
C GLU A 262 13.76 11.28 15.44
N LEU A 263 14.62 10.47 14.82
CA LEU A 263 15.18 10.74 13.49
C LEU A 263 14.09 10.73 12.41
N LEU A 264 13.22 9.72 12.42
CA LEU A 264 12.08 9.63 11.49
C LEU A 264 11.14 10.83 11.65
N ALA A 265 10.80 11.19 12.88
CA ALA A 265 9.96 12.36 13.17
C ALA A 265 10.63 13.67 12.72
N GLY A 266 11.93 13.86 13.03
CA GLY A 266 12.68 15.07 12.70
C GLY A 266 12.88 15.29 11.21
N THR A 267 12.85 14.22 10.41
CA THR A 267 12.97 14.25 8.95
C THR A 267 11.62 14.13 8.21
N ALA A 268 10.52 13.99 8.95
CA ALA A 268 9.19 13.71 8.43
C ALA A 268 9.13 12.43 7.55
N THR A 269 10.07 11.50 7.74
CA THR A 269 10.10 10.22 7.03
C THR A 269 8.91 9.35 7.45
N ALA A 270 8.16 8.83 6.49
CA ALA A 270 6.99 8.00 6.74
C ALA A 270 7.35 6.52 6.88
N VAL A 271 6.52 5.79 7.61
CA VAL A 271 6.63 4.34 7.82
C VAL A 271 5.46 3.62 7.18
N SER A 272 5.73 2.52 6.46
CA SER A 272 4.72 1.57 6.05
C SER A 272 4.68 0.40 7.04
N HIS A 273 3.60 0.29 7.80
CA HIS A 273 3.37 -0.82 8.73
C HIS A 273 2.73 -2.00 8.02
N CYS A 274 3.38 -3.18 8.06
CA CYS A 274 2.95 -4.40 7.40
C CYS A 274 2.64 -5.50 8.45
N PRO A 275 1.53 -5.41 9.18
CA PRO A 275 1.27 -6.26 10.35
C PRO A 275 1.21 -7.75 10.01
N CYS A 276 0.52 -8.15 8.94
CA CYS A 276 0.40 -9.55 8.56
C CYS A 276 1.76 -10.17 8.20
N SER A 277 2.55 -9.48 7.37
CA SER A 277 3.90 -9.91 7.02
C SER A 277 4.79 -10.02 8.24
N ASN A 278 4.81 -8.99 9.10
CA ASN A 278 5.61 -8.99 10.33
C ASN A 278 5.26 -10.15 11.28
N MET A 279 3.99 -10.54 11.33
CA MET A 279 3.54 -11.71 12.13
C MET A 279 3.92 -13.02 11.44
N LYS A 280 3.65 -13.14 10.14
CA LYS A 280 3.88 -14.37 9.38
C LYS A 280 5.37 -14.75 9.32
N LEU A 281 6.24 -13.77 9.10
CA LEU A 281 7.71 -13.95 9.07
C LEU A 281 8.34 -13.89 10.46
N ALA A 282 7.52 -13.72 11.52
CA ALA A 282 7.95 -13.59 12.91
C ALA A 282 8.99 -12.45 13.11
N SER A 283 8.88 -11.38 12.33
CA SER A 283 9.75 -10.20 12.42
C SER A 283 9.53 -9.45 13.75
N GLY A 284 8.30 -9.41 14.26
CA GLY A 284 7.94 -8.82 15.55
C GLY A 284 6.90 -7.68 15.45
N PRO A 285 6.46 -7.12 16.58
CA PRO A 285 5.51 -6.00 16.61
C PRO A 285 6.24 -4.65 16.49
N ALA A 286 5.85 -3.84 15.51
CA ALA A 286 6.34 -2.47 15.40
C ALA A 286 5.75 -1.56 16.49
N ARG A 287 6.49 -0.53 16.89
CA ARG A 287 6.14 0.43 17.97
C ARG A 287 5.24 1.55 17.46
N ILE A 288 4.08 1.22 16.87
CA ILE A 288 3.20 2.18 16.17
C ILE A 288 2.75 3.31 17.09
N GLY A 289 2.34 3.01 18.33
CA GLY A 289 1.95 4.06 19.29
C GLY A 289 3.07 5.05 19.60
N ALA A 290 4.34 4.61 19.65
CA ALA A 290 5.49 5.50 19.85
C ALA A 290 5.77 6.33 18.58
N LEU A 291 5.64 5.78 17.40
CA LEU A 291 5.76 6.49 16.13
C LEU A 291 4.71 7.61 16.02
N HIS A 292 3.43 7.31 16.27
CA HIS A 292 2.35 8.31 16.28
C HIS A 292 2.57 9.38 17.36
N ALA A 293 2.98 9.00 18.57
CA ALA A 293 3.27 9.96 19.64
C ALA A 293 4.41 10.92 19.29
N ALA A 294 5.36 10.50 18.47
CA ALA A 294 6.43 11.33 17.94
C ALA A 294 6.04 12.16 16.69
N GLY A 295 4.82 11.94 16.13
CA GLY A 295 4.33 12.64 14.95
C GLY A 295 4.79 12.04 13.62
N VAL A 296 5.28 10.79 13.63
CA VAL A 296 5.64 10.07 12.39
C VAL A 296 4.37 9.65 11.67
N THR A 297 4.29 9.92 10.37
CA THR A 297 3.22 9.42 9.51
C THR A 297 3.37 7.90 9.33
N VAL A 298 2.31 7.14 9.63
CA VAL A 298 2.30 5.69 9.48
C VAL A 298 1.14 5.26 8.57
N GLY A 299 1.47 4.77 7.38
CA GLY A 299 0.51 4.11 6.50
C GLY A 299 0.52 2.58 6.69
N LEU A 300 -0.53 1.91 6.20
CA LEU A 300 -0.56 0.46 6.12
C LEU A 300 0.02 -0.04 4.80
N GLY A 301 0.71 -1.17 4.84
CA GLY A 301 1.16 -1.94 3.69
C GLY A 301 0.77 -3.41 3.82
N SER A 302 0.42 -4.04 2.72
CA SER A 302 0.16 -5.48 2.72
C SER A 302 1.44 -6.31 2.67
N ASP A 303 2.54 -5.69 2.27
CA ASP A 303 3.70 -6.39 1.76
C ASP A 303 3.35 -7.23 0.51
N GLY A 304 4.20 -8.10 0.04
CA GLY A 304 3.93 -8.92 -1.13
C GLY A 304 2.91 -10.04 -0.86
N GLU A 305 2.36 -10.55 -1.95
CA GLU A 305 1.40 -11.65 -1.92
C GLU A 305 2.01 -12.96 -1.36
N LYS A 306 3.32 -13.05 -1.31
CA LYS A 306 4.08 -14.17 -0.78
C LYS A 306 4.39 -14.02 0.71
N GLU A 307 4.55 -12.78 1.21
CA GLU A 307 4.77 -12.45 2.61
C GLU A 307 3.46 -12.49 3.42
N ASN A 308 2.33 -12.22 2.78
CA ASN A 308 1.02 -12.07 3.41
C ASN A 308 0.01 -13.16 3.01
N ASN A 309 0.08 -13.67 1.77
CA ASN A 309 -0.88 -14.56 1.09
C ASN A 309 -2.17 -13.88 0.58
N ASN A 310 -2.41 -12.60 0.85
CA ASN A 310 -3.44 -11.78 0.23
C ASN A 310 -3.00 -10.30 0.17
N LEU A 311 -3.79 -9.45 -0.50
CA LEU A 311 -3.53 -8.02 -0.64
C LEU A 311 -4.73 -7.20 -0.13
N ASP A 312 -5.37 -7.68 0.94
CA ASP A 312 -6.56 -7.10 1.55
C ASP A 312 -6.20 -6.13 2.68
N LEU A 313 -6.20 -4.82 2.39
CA LEU A 313 -5.94 -3.81 3.41
C LEU A 313 -7.01 -3.71 4.50
N ILE A 314 -8.24 -4.22 4.27
CA ILE A 314 -9.26 -4.32 5.32
C ILE A 314 -8.82 -5.36 6.37
N GLU A 315 -8.23 -6.47 5.92
CA GLU A 315 -7.63 -7.45 6.82
C GLU A 315 -6.42 -6.89 7.56
N GLU A 316 -5.54 -6.14 6.87
CA GLU A 316 -4.41 -5.46 7.49
C GLU A 316 -4.84 -4.52 8.63
N MET A 317 -5.93 -3.79 8.46
CA MET A 317 -6.48 -2.92 9.52
C MET A 317 -6.78 -3.71 10.81
N LYS A 318 -7.40 -4.88 10.69
CA LYS A 318 -7.70 -5.75 11.83
C LYS A 318 -6.43 -6.18 12.56
N PHE A 319 -5.47 -6.67 11.81
CA PHE A 319 -4.21 -7.16 12.38
C PHE A 319 -3.35 -6.03 12.95
N ALA A 320 -3.33 -4.86 12.34
CA ALA A 320 -2.67 -3.68 12.91
C ALA A 320 -3.20 -3.37 14.31
N SER A 321 -4.53 -3.24 14.47
CA SER A 321 -5.14 -2.98 15.78
C SER A 321 -4.87 -4.09 16.80
N LEU A 322 -5.06 -5.36 16.41
CA LEU A 322 -4.88 -6.48 17.31
C LEU A 322 -3.43 -6.66 17.75
N LEU A 323 -2.47 -6.48 16.83
CA LEU A 323 -1.05 -6.58 17.14
C LEU A 323 -0.61 -5.47 18.09
N MET A 324 -1.08 -4.22 17.90
CA MET A 324 -0.83 -3.12 18.84
C MET A 324 -1.33 -3.46 20.24
N LYS A 325 -2.58 -3.95 20.35
CA LYS A 325 -3.20 -4.31 21.66
C LYS A 325 -2.43 -5.41 22.38
N VAL A 326 -2.10 -6.49 21.67
CA VAL A 326 -1.43 -7.65 22.31
C VAL A 326 0.02 -7.35 22.66
N SER A 327 0.73 -6.55 21.84
CA SER A 327 2.14 -6.21 22.11
C SER A 327 2.31 -5.23 23.28
N THR A 328 1.34 -4.35 23.51
CA THR A 328 1.35 -3.39 24.63
C THR A 328 0.63 -3.87 25.86
N LEU A 329 -0.16 -4.97 25.78
CA LEU A 329 -1.10 -5.44 26.79
C LEU A 329 -2.12 -4.34 27.20
N ASP A 330 -2.44 -3.45 26.27
CA ASP A 330 -3.37 -2.33 26.46
C ASP A 330 -4.51 -2.42 25.43
N PRO A 331 -5.77 -2.65 25.86
CA PRO A 331 -6.91 -2.74 24.95
C PRO A 331 -7.35 -1.37 24.40
N THR A 332 -6.80 -0.26 24.91
CA THR A 332 -7.21 1.10 24.52
C THR A 332 -6.46 1.66 23.32
N VAL A 333 -5.32 1.07 22.93
CA VAL A 333 -4.56 1.47 21.73
C VAL A 333 -5.19 0.93 20.45
N GLY A 334 -4.81 1.45 19.28
CA GLY A 334 -5.32 0.99 17.99
C GLY A 334 -6.82 1.21 17.84
N ASP A 335 -7.27 2.43 18.16
CA ASP A 335 -8.66 2.86 17.96
C ASP A 335 -9.08 2.70 16.50
N PRO A 336 -10.31 2.23 16.20
CA PRO A 336 -10.73 2.00 14.82
C PRO A 336 -10.62 3.22 13.89
N TRP A 337 -10.82 4.44 14.38
CA TRP A 337 -10.65 5.65 13.58
C TRP A 337 -9.18 5.92 13.25
N GLU A 338 -8.28 5.64 14.18
CA GLU A 338 -6.83 5.72 13.98
C GLU A 338 -6.39 4.73 12.90
N ILE A 339 -6.85 3.49 13.00
CA ILE A 339 -6.52 2.44 12.02
C ILE A 339 -7.08 2.75 10.62
N LEU A 340 -8.32 3.27 10.55
CA LEU A 340 -8.90 3.75 9.28
C LEU A 340 -8.08 4.89 8.69
N ALA A 341 -7.57 5.81 9.51
CA ALA A 341 -6.72 6.89 9.05
C ALA A 341 -5.39 6.36 8.47
N MET A 342 -4.78 5.34 9.08
CA MET A 342 -3.57 4.69 8.55
C MET A 342 -3.79 4.09 7.16
N ALA A 343 -4.97 3.50 6.92
CA ALA A 343 -5.31 2.92 5.62
C ALA A 343 -5.75 3.96 4.58
N THR A 344 -6.07 5.19 4.98
CA THR A 344 -6.65 6.24 4.11
C THR A 344 -5.80 7.51 4.11
N LEU A 345 -6.08 8.49 4.97
CA LEU A 345 -5.44 9.81 4.96
C LEU A 345 -3.94 9.74 5.28
N GLU A 346 -3.51 8.95 6.26
CA GLU A 346 -2.09 8.80 6.58
C GLU A 346 -1.36 8.00 5.50
N GLY A 347 -1.99 6.95 4.95
CA GLY A 347 -1.47 6.25 3.79
C GLY A 347 -1.29 7.19 2.58
N ALA A 348 -2.27 8.05 2.32
CA ALA A 348 -2.15 9.07 1.28
C ALA A 348 -1.00 10.06 1.56
N ARG A 349 -0.81 10.50 2.82
CA ARG A 349 0.31 11.36 3.21
C ARG A 349 1.66 10.69 3.00
N ALA A 350 1.79 9.45 3.44
CA ALA A 350 3.01 8.67 3.22
C ALA A 350 3.39 8.60 1.73
N LEU A 351 2.40 8.53 0.85
CA LEU A 351 2.59 8.50 -0.59
C LEU A 351 2.64 9.89 -1.25
N ALA A 352 2.62 10.98 -0.48
CA ALA A 352 2.50 12.35 -0.98
C ALA A 352 1.29 12.52 -1.93
N LEU A 353 0.13 11.96 -1.54
CA LEU A 353 -1.15 11.99 -2.26
C LEU A 353 -2.28 12.65 -1.46
N ASP A 354 -2.05 13.11 -0.24
CA ASP A 354 -3.10 13.62 0.66
C ASP A 354 -3.78 14.90 0.15
N HIS A 355 -3.13 15.65 -0.74
CA HIS A 355 -3.73 16.77 -1.48
C HIS A 355 -4.67 16.31 -2.62
N VAL A 356 -4.59 15.02 -3.01
CA VAL A 356 -5.36 14.41 -4.10
C VAL A 356 -6.44 13.47 -3.56
N SER A 357 -6.14 12.68 -2.52
CA SER A 357 -6.91 11.53 -2.08
C SER A 357 -6.84 11.33 -0.55
N GLY A 358 -7.34 10.21 -0.03
CA GLY A 358 -7.21 9.79 1.37
C GLY A 358 -8.30 10.33 2.30
N SER A 359 -9.12 11.27 1.86
CA SER A 359 -10.33 11.72 2.58
C SER A 359 -11.41 12.15 1.60
N LEU A 360 -12.68 12.11 2.04
CA LEU A 360 -13.81 12.60 1.22
C LEU A 360 -14.01 14.09 1.50
N GLU A 361 -13.29 14.92 0.75
CA GLU A 361 -13.35 16.38 0.87
C GLU A 361 -13.59 17.04 -0.50
N PRO A 362 -14.40 18.11 -0.56
CA PRO A 362 -14.55 18.87 -1.78
C PRO A 362 -13.19 19.34 -2.33
N GLY A 363 -12.98 19.13 -3.64
CA GLY A 363 -11.74 19.46 -4.34
C GLY A 363 -10.78 18.30 -4.51
N LYS A 364 -10.86 17.25 -3.70
CA LYS A 364 -10.09 16.02 -3.89
C LYS A 364 -10.66 15.16 -5.02
N ARG A 365 -9.86 14.24 -5.52
CA ARG A 365 -10.28 13.25 -6.52
C ARG A 365 -11.28 12.29 -5.90
N ALA A 366 -12.19 11.82 -6.71
CA ALA A 366 -13.16 10.82 -6.28
C ALA A 366 -12.51 9.42 -6.28
N ASP A 367 -11.69 9.19 -5.27
CA ASP A 367 -11.14 7.89 -4.88
C ASP A 367 -12.01 7.41 -3.70
N ILE A 368 -13.01 6.59 -4.00
CA ILE A 368 -14.12 6.27 -3.07
C ILE A 368 -14.34 4.76 -3.04
N VAL A 369 -14.63 4.23 -1.86
CA VAL A 369 -14.98 2.82 -1.67
C VAL A 369 -16.32 2.73 -0.95
N THR A 370 -17.18 1.81 -1.40
CA THR A 370 -18.36 1.40 -0.64
C THR A 370 -18.17 -0.01 -0.10
N VAL A 371 -18.48 -0.19 1.18
CA VAL A 371 -18.40 -1.50 1.87
C VAL A 371 -19.79 -1.90 2.32
N ASP A 372 -20.24 -3.09 1.91
CA ASP A 372 -21.55 -3.63 2.27
C ASP A 372 -21.60 -4.04 3.74
N LEU A 373 -22.46 -3.38 4.54
CA LEU A 373 -22.64 -3.64 5.96
C LEU A 373 -23.95 -4.41 6.28
N ARG A 374 -24.61 -5.01 5.29
CA ARG A 374 -25.86 -5.75 5.45
C ARG A 374 -25.64 -7.21 5.85
N GLY A 375 -24.37 -7.65 5.92
CA GLY A 375 -24.01 -8.99 6.37
C GLY A 375 -24.30 -9.26 7.85
N LEU A 376 -24.47 -10.51 8.21
CA LEU A 376 -24.66 -10.91 9.63
C LEU A 376 -23.46 -10.52 10.50
N HIS A 377 -22.24 -10.57 9.95
CA HIS A 377 -20.98 -10.24 10.64
C HIS A 377 -20.80 -8.74 10.90
N THR A 378 -21.53 -7.88 10.16
CA THR A 378 -21.53 -6.42 10.32
C THR A 378 -22.81 -5.88 10.97
N THR A 379 -23.64 -6.73 11.56
CA THR A 379 -24.88 -6.39 12.24
C THR A 379 -24.74 -6.64 13.75
N PRO A 380 -25.29 -5.75 14.66
CA PRO A 380 -26.09 -4.57 14.37
C PRO A 380 -25.29 -3.28 14.12
N ILE A 381 -25.89 -2.31 13.40
CA ILE A 381 -25.36 -0.95 13.26
C ILE A 381 -25.99 -0.04 14.31
N HIS A 382 -25.17 0.60 15.12
CA HIS A 382 -25.56 1.60 16.12
C HIS A 382 -25.31 3.03 15.63
N ARG A 383 -26.01 4.00 16.23
CA ARG A 383 -25.97 5.43 15.88
C ARG A 383 -25.68 6.31 17.09
N GLY A 384 -25.36 7.57 16.87
CA GLY A 384 -25.12 8.53 17.96
C GLY A 384 -23.86 8.20 18.73
N ALA A 385 -23.96 8.21 20.07
CA ALA A 385 -22.80 7.95 20.94
C ALA A 385 -22.23 6.53 20.82
N ASP A 386 -23.07 5.58 20.41
CA ASP A 386 -22.68 4.16 20.27
C ASP A 386 -22.32 3.81 18.82
N PHE A 387 -22.02 4.80 17.96
CA PHE A 387 -21.71 4.58 16.55
C PHE A 387 -20.53 3.62 16.37
N ASN A 388 -20.78 2.48 15.73
CA ASN A 388 -19.88 1.35 15.69
C ASN A 388 -19.37 0.96 14.28
N VAL A 389 -19.72 1.72 13.24
CA VAL A 389 -19.28 1.41 11.87
C VAL A 389 -17.76 1.37 11.71
N PRO A 390 -16.97 2.26 12.32
CA PRO A 390 -15.51 2.14 12.26
C PRO A 390 -14.99 0.80 12.83
N ALA A 391 -15.61 0.33 13.93
CA ALA A 391 -15.27 -0.98 14.50
C ALA A 391 -15.66 -2.14 13.55
N HIS A 392 -16.80 -2.05 12.87
CA HIS A 392 -17.17 -3.03 11.85
C HIS A 392 -16.21 -3.06 10.68
N LEU A 393 -15.79 -1.89 10.18
CA LEU A 393 -14.82 -1.80 9.08
C LEU A 393 -13.46 -2.40 9.45
N VAL A 394 -13.01 -2.20 10.71
CA VAL A 394 -11.69 -2.69 11.16
C VAL A 394 -11.73 -4.15 11.62
N PHE A 395 -12.78 -4.61 12.32
CA PHE A 395 -12.74 -5.92 12.96
C PHE A 395 -13.65 -6.99 12.34
N SER A 396 -14.65 -6.57 11.56
CA SER A 396 -15.66 -7.50 11.03
C SER A 396 -15.65 -7.62 9.52
N ALA A 397 -15.50 -6.51 8.79
CA ALA A 397 -15.47 -6.51 7.34
C ALA A 397 -14.20 -7.15 6.78
N THR A 398 -14.26 -7.53 5.52
CA THR A 398 -13.16 -8.06 4.71
C THR A 398 -13.19 -7.41 3.33
N GLY A 399 -12.16 -7.55 2.53
CA GLY A 399 -12.16 -7.06 1.14
C GLY A 399 -13.28 -7.62 0.28
N ARG A 400 -13.89 -8.75 0.66
CA ARG A 400 -15.05 -9.32 -0.05
C ARG A 400 -16.35 -8.54 0.17
N ASP A 401 -16.40 -7.69 1.20
CA ASP A 401 -17.54 -6.81 1.48
C ASP A 401 -17.45 -5.50 0.69
N VAL A 402 -16.35 -5.27 -0.04
CA VAL A 402 -16.21 -4.13 -0.96
C VAL A 402 -17.18 -4.30 -2.12
N ALA A 403 -18.11 -3.34 -2.25
CA ALA A 403 -19.12 -3.36 -3.31
C ALA A 403 -18.67 -2.55 -4.53
N ASP A 404 -18.22 -1.32 -4.31
CA ASP A 404 -17.83 -0.44 -5.41
C ASP A 404 -16.52 0.29 -5.09
N VAL A 405 -15.72 0.53 -6.14
CA VAL A 405 -14.48 1.30 -6.05
C VAL A 405 -14.42 2.32 -7.18
N TRP A 406 -14.19 3.57 -6.82
CA TRP A 406 -13.86 4.64 -7.77
C TRP A 406 -12.41 5.06 -7.60
N VAL A 407 -11.74 5.26 -8.70
CA VAL A 407 -10.41 5.87 -8.77
C VAL A 407 -10.48 7.03 -9.75
N ASP A 408 -10.08 8.23 -9.32
CA ASP A 408 -10.09 9.41 -10.15
C ASP A 408 -11.48 9.67 -10.82
N GLY A 409 -12.56 9.36 -10.11
CA GLY A 409 -13.95 9.49 -10.57
C GLY A 409 -14.45 8.34 -11.47
N HIS A 410 -13.60 7.42 -11.87
CA HIS A 410 -13.98 6.26 -12.66
C HIS A 410 -14.34 5.07 -11.77
N ARG A 411 -15.54 4.52 -11.94
CA ARG A 411 -15.99 3.34 -11.19
C ARG A 411 -15.37 2.08 -11.77
N LEU A 412 -14.30 1.60 -11.12
CA LEU A 412 -13.50 0.45 -11.57
C LEU A 412 -14.00 -0.88 -11.04
N VAL A 413 -14.73 -0.88 -9.92
CA VAL A 413 -15.41 -2.06 -9.36
C VAL A 413 -16.88 -1.70 -9.17
N THR A 414 -17.78 -2.61 -9.57
CA THR A 414 -19.23 -2.45 -9.42
C THR A 414 -19.82 -3.74 -8.88
N GLY A 415 -20.45 -3.69 -7.72
CA GLY A 415 -21.06 -4.88 -7.08
C GLY A 415 -20.03 -6.01 -6.88
N GLY A 416 -18.79 -5.68 -6.49
CA GLY A 416 -17.69 -6.64 -6.32
C GLY A 416 -17.10 -7.18 -7.63
N GLN A 417 -17.44 -6.60 -8.78
CA GLN A 417 -16.98 -7.05 -10.11
C GLN A 417 -16.05 -6.00 -10.71
N LEU A 418 -14.85 -6.42 -11.10
CA LEU A 418 -13.88 -5.55 -11.81
C LEU A 418 -14.42 -5.18 -13.19
N GLN A 419 -14.42 -3.88 -13.52
CA GLN A 419 -14.93 -3.35 -14.79
C GLN A 419 -13.82 -3.13 -15.82
N SER A 420 -12.59 -2.94 -15.36
CA SER A 420 -11.43 -2.63 -16.19
C SER A 420 -10.59 -3.85 -16.58
N GLY A 421 -11.03 -5.08 -16.24
CA GLY A 421 -10.28 -6.30 -16.54
C GLY A 421 -11.13 -7.56 -16.46
N ASP A 422 -10.70 -8.59 -17.18
CA ASP A 422 -11.28 -9.94 -17.09
C ASP A 422 -10.56 -10.72 -15.96
N VAL A 423 -11.20 -10.84 -14.80
CA VAL A 423 -10.64 -11.55 -13.63
C VAL A 423 -10.31 -13.01 -13.95
N ALA A 424 -11.11 -13.69 -14.75
CA ALA A 424 -10.83 -15.08 -15.13
C ALA A 424 -9.58 -15.16 -16.01
N GLY A 425 -9.48 -14.30 -17.03
CA GLY A 425 -8.30 -14.23 -17.89
C GLY A 425 -7.04 -13.83 -17.14
N ILE A 426 -7.12 -12.85 -16.20
CA ILE A 426 -6.01 -12.46 -15.34
C ILE A 426 -5.52 -13.64 -14.49
N ARG A 427 -6.44 -14.36 -13.85
CA ARG A 427 -6.11 -15.54 -13.03
C ARG A 427 -5.42 -16.61 -13.86
N ASP A 428 -5.95 -16.92 -15.04
CA ASP A 428 -5.43 -17.99 -15.91
C ASP A 428 -4.04 -17.61 -16.46
N ALA A 429 -3.83 -16.34 -16.82
CA ALA A 429 -2.53 -15.80 -17.20
C ALA A 429 -1.51 -15.89 -16.05
N ALA A 430 -1.92 -15.52 -14.83
CA ALA A 430 -1.08 -15.58 -13.66
C ALA A 430 -0.67 -17.02 -13.31
N GLN A 431 -1.61 -17.98 -13.41
CA GLN A 431 -1.30 -19.40 -13.22
C GLN A 431 -0.29 -19.92 -14.26
N ALA A 432 -0.44 -19.54 -15.53
CA ALA A 432 0.50 -19.91 -16.58
C ALA A 432 1.88 -19.29 -16.34
N ALA A 433 1.93 -17.99 -16.02
CA ALA A 433 3.17 -17.29 -15.72
C ALA A 433 3.89 -17.86 -14.47
N ALA A 434 3.15 -18.22 -13.42
CA ALA A 434 3.71 -18.90 -12.24
C ALA A 434 4.31 -20.24 -12.60
N THR A 435 3.63 -21.04 -13.44
CA THR A 435 4.15 -22.34 -13.92
C THR A 435 5.46 -22.14 -14.67
N GLU A 436 5.50 -21.21 -15.63
CA GLU A 436 6.71 -20.88 -16.39
C GLU A 436 7.85 -20.41 -15.47
N LEU A 437 7.55 -19.53 -14.48
CA LEU A 437 8.54 -19.05 -13.52
C LEU A 437 9.20 -20.20 -12.77
N PHE A 438 8.42 -21.17 -12.28
CA PHE A 438 8.95 -22.31 -11.55
C PHE A 438 9.73 -23.29 -12.45
N GLU A 439 9.32 -23.49 -13.71
CA GLU A 439 10.09 -24.26 -14.70
C GLU A 439 11.44 -23.59 -15.00
N ARG A 440 11.46 -22.29 -15.23
CA ARG A 440 12.68 -21.51 -15.45
C ARG A 440 13.59 -21.55 -14.23
N ARG A 441 13.03 -21.38 -13.04
CA ARG A 441 13.77 -21.50 -11.77
C ARG A 441 14.43 -22.88 -11.62
N ALA A 442 13.68 -23.96 -11.91
CA ALA A 442 14.23 -25.31 -11.87
C ALA A 442 15.36 -25.53 -12.88
N ALA A 443 15.27 -24.92 -14.07
CA ALA A 443 16.28 -24.99 -15.12
C ALA A 443 17.59 -24.25 -14.76
N LEU A 444 17.56 -23.27 -13.84
CA LEU A 444 18.78 -22.59 -13.35
C LEU A 444 19.63 -23.51 -12.45
N GLY A 445 19.06 -24.61 -11.95
CA GLY A 445 19.73 -25.54 -11.03
C GLY A 445 19.99 -24.92 -9.66
N ASP A 446 20.59 -25.71 -8.77
CA ASP A 446 21.10 -25.25 -7.47
C ASP A 446 22.37 -24.39 -7.69
N GLN A 447 22.23 -23.19 -8.22
CA GLN A 447 23.31 -22.23 -8.12
C GLN A 447 23.43 -21.87 -6.62
N GLU A 448 24.55 -22.19 -6.01
CA GLU A 448 24.82 -21.79 -4.63
C GLU A 448 24.57 -20.28 -4.50
N PRO A 449 23.72 -19.86 -3.56
CA PRO A 449 23.53 -18.44 -3.27
C PRO A 449 24.90 -17.87 -2.93
N ALA A 450 25.20 -16.66 -3.43
CA ALA A 450 26.40 -15.95 -3.07
C ALA A 450 26.57 -15.99 -1.56
N ALA A 451 27.70 -16.52 -1.10
CA ALA A 451 27.97 -16.67 0.33
C ALA A 451 27.84 -15.28 0.96
N ARG A 452 26.79 -15.09 1.75
CA ARG A 452 26.62 -13.88 2.56
C ARG A 452 27.73 -13.92 3.63
N ALA A 453 28.76 -13.11 3.43
CA ALA A 453 29.85 -12.92 4.37
C ALA A 453 29.39 -12.15 5.62
#